data_5e963266ac5e30c6f262f336753bb187
#
_entry.id   5e963266ac5e30c6f262f336753bb187
#
_cell.length_a   1.000
_cell.length_b   1.000
_cell.length_c   1.000
_cell.angle_alpha   90.00
_cell.angle_beta   90.00
_cell.angle_gamma   90.00
#
_symmetry.space_group_name_H-M   'P 1'
#
loop_
_entity.id
_entity.type
_entity.pdbx_description
1 polymer ?
#
loop_
_entity_poly.entity_id
_entity_poly.type
_entity_poly.pdbx_seq_one_letter_code
_entity_poly.pdbx_strand_id
1 'polypeptide(L)'
;MLQYIVLLAIFGAVQSQMIRQCTCQEFEPCKRQSTANIMQCADQCQSHVTALGGSYPAMRSCLQSKEPLIRAIIQCQSQELAGACARGPGGKVPKRYPETLKLAAYTEINNILAKSGVQAEAKGFLAAGKKFSSCIMKCMERGGGNCLKKLNCGLALPPDNVLVQTAKRCAIRNGLNTPAVQQLCKCMAGAGVRGIAPLCSRIQIS
;
A
#
# COMPACT_ATOMS: atom_id res chain seq x y z
N MET A 1 7.27 40.94 -31.56
CA MET A 1 7.10 39.57 -32.05
C MET A 1 8.14 38.57 -31.48
N LEU A 2 9.09 38.98 -30.65
CA LEU A 2 10.13 38.09 -30.09
C LEU A 2 9.78 37.55 -28.69
N GLN A 3 8.70 38.04 -28.05
CA GLN A 3 8.30 37.63 -26.70
C GLN A 3 7.36 36.42 -26.63
N TYR A 4 6.83 35.94 -27.77
CA TYR A 4 5.92 34.79 -27.84
C TYR A 4 6.60 33.45 -28.11
N ILE A 5 7.91 33.44 -28.41
CA ILE A 5 8.66 32.22 -28.75
C ILE A 5 9.25 31.53 -27.51
N VAL A 6 9.37 32.23 -26.37
CA VAL A 6 9.97 31.69 -25.14
C VAL A 6 8.98 30.86 -24.28
N LEU A 7 7.68 30.99 -24.52
CA LEU A 7 6.65 30.29 -23.74
C LEU A 7 6.30 28.87 -24.23
N LEU A 8 6.84 28.43 -25.35
CA LEU A 8 6.56 27.11 -25.95
C LEU A 8 7.59 26.03 -25.63
N ALA A 9 8.63 26.33 -24.85
CA ALA A 9 9.74 25.39 -24.59
C ALA A 9 9.64 24.68 -23.22
N ILE A 10 8.57 24.83 -22.44
CA ILE A 10 8.46 24.25 -21.08
C ILE A 10 7.38 23.14 -21.00
N PHE A 11 6.87 22.65 -22.11
CA PHE A 11 6.23 21.35 -22.12
C PHE A 11 7.30 20.26 -22.29
N GLY A 12 8.19 20.17 -21.28
CA GLY A 12 9.02 19.00 -21.09
C GLY A 12 8.10 17.81 -20.89
N ALA A 13 7.89 17.02 -21.93
CA ALA A 13 7.22 15.75 -21.85
C ALA A 13 7.87 15.00 -20.67
N VAL A 14 7.13 14.72 -19.60
CA VAL A 14 7.54 13.81 -18.56
C VAL A 14 7.64 12.44 -19.22
N GLN A 15 8.76 12.17 -19.87
CA GLN A 15 9.08 10.87 -20.44
C GLN A 15 9.23 9.93 -19.26
N SER A 16 8.23 9.07 -19.02
CA SER A 16 8.36 8.01 -18.05
C SER A 16 9.57 7.15 -18.45
N GLN A 17 10.53 7.03 -17.55
CA GLN A 17 11.71 6.18 -17.78
C GLN A 17 11.25 4.76 -18.08
N MET A 18 11.62 4.24 -19.26
CA MET A 18 11.31 2.87 -19.68
C MET A 18 12.41 1.92 -19.22
N ILE A 19 12.04 0.78 -18.68
CA ILE A 19 12.94 -0.28 -18.26
C ILE A 19 12.51 -1.62 -18.87
N ARG A 20 13.39 -2.61 -18.85
CA ARG A 20 13.09 -3.97 -19.32
C ARG A 20 11.96 -4.56 -18.47
N GLN A 21 11.01 -5.24 -19.10
CA GLN A 21 10.02 -6.03 -18.38
C GLN A 21 10.64 -7.31 -17.82
N CYS A 22 10.37 -7.62 -16.55
CA CYS A 22 10.80 -8.87 -15.92
C CYS A 22 10.07 -10.06 -16.57
N THR A 23 10.79 -11.16 -16.79
CA THR A 23 10.13 -12.43 -17.08
C THR A 23 9.46 -12.99 -15.83
N CYS A 24 8.43 -13.81 -16.00
CA CYS A 24 7.75 -14.44 -14.87
C CYS A 24 8.68 -15.38 -14.08
N GLN A 25 9.62 -16.02 -14.77
CA GLN A 25 10.63 -16.87 -14.14
C GLN A 25 11.57 -16.09 -13.23
N GLU A 26 12.08 -14.92 -13.69
CA GLU A 26 12.93 -14.03 -12.86
C GLU A 26 12.18 -13.46 -11.66
N PHE A 27 10.88 -13.16 -11.83
CA PHE A 27 10.07 -12.52 -10.81
C PHE A 27 9.55 -13.49 -9.73
N GLU A 28 9.46 -14.78 -10.01
CA GLU A 28 8.89 -15.77 -9.09
C GLU A 28 9.57 -15.80 -7.70
N PRO A 29 10.92 -15.74 -7.57
CA PRO A 29 11.56 -15.64 -6.26
C PRO A 29 11.16 -14.36 -5.50
N CYS A 30 10.93 -13.25 -6.21
CA CYS A 30 10.53 -11.98 -5.58
C CYS A 30 9.13 -12.05 -4.96
N LYS A 31 8.20 -12.76 -5.58
CA LYS A 31 6.84 -12.96 -5.04
C LYS A 31 6.88 -13.66 -3.68
N ARG A 32 7.72 -14.66 -3.52
CA ARG A 32 7.84 -15.44 -2.27
C ARG A 32 8.43 -14.63 -1.12
N GLN A 33 9.34 -13.71 -1.42
CA GLN A 33 10.01 -12.88 -0.40
C GLN A 33 9.13 -11.74 0.12
N SER A 34 8.15 -11.28 -0.64
CA SER A 34 7.42 -10.04 -0.37
C SER A 34 6.52 -10.09 0.88
N THR A 35 6.17 -11.27 1.40
CA THR A 35 5.23 -11.41 2.53
C THR A 35 5.84 -12.02 3.78
N ALA A 36 7.00 -12.68 3.69
CA ALA A 36 7.55 -13.48 4.78
C ALA A 36 7.93 -12.69 6.04
N ASN A 37 8.28 -11.40 5.90
CA ASN A 37 8.88 -10.62 6.99
C ASN A 37 8.03 -9.42 7.45
N ILE A 38 6.77 -9.29 6.98
CA ILE A 38 5.93 -8.12 7.30
C ILE A 38 5.74 -7.97 8.81
N MET A 39 5.41 -9.05 9.52
CA MET A 39 5.17 -8.99 10.97
C MET A 39 6.45 -8.70 11.74
N GLN A 40 7.59 -9.27 11.35
CA GLN A 40 8.87 -8.97 11.95
C GLN A 40 9.27 -7.50 11.75
N CYS A 41 9.02 -6.94 10.55
CA CYS A 41 9.23 -5.52 10.31
C CYS A 41 8.24 -4.64 11.08
N ALA A 42 7.01 -5.08 11.29
CA ALA A 42 6.04 -4.39 12.13
C ALA A 42 6.51 -4.33 13.59
N ASP A 43 7.07 -5.45 14.11
CA ASP A 43 7.63 -5.53 15.46
C ASP A 43 8.79 -4.52 15.66
N GLN A 44 9.66 -4.36 14.66
CA GLN A 44 10.75 -3.36 14.69
C GLN A 44 10.24 -1.91 14.63
N CYS A 45 9.06 -1.69 14.07
CA CYS A 45 8.48 -0.36 13.88
C CYS A 45 7.46 0.05 14.96
N GLN A 46 7.32 -0.74 16.02
CA GLN A 46 6.30 -0.58 17.06
C GLN A 46 6.26 0.81 17.73
N SER A 47 7.40 1.50 17.84
CA SER A 47 7.48 2.83 18.44
C SER A 47 6.58 3.88 17.76
N HIS A 48 6.29 3.70 16.46
CA HIS A 48 5.41 4.62 15.74
C HIS A 48 3.93 4.47 16.11
N VAL A 49 3.51 3.33 16.65
CA VAL A 49 2.12 3.08 17.06
C VAL A 49 1.92 3.17 18.55
N THR A 50 2.93 2.86 19.36
CA THR A 50 2.87 3.06 20.82
C THR A 50 2.74 4.54 21.18
N ALA A 51 3.25 5.45 20.34
CA ALA A 51 3.03 6.89 20.47
C ALA A 51 1.54 7.30 20.43
N LEU A 52 0.66 6.46 19.87
CA LEU A 52 -0.79 6.63 19.92
C LEU A 52 -1.43 6.21 21.26
N GLY A 53 -0.63 5.75 22.21
CA GLY A 53 -1.06 5.36 23.55
C GLY A 53 -1.48 3.90 23.69
N GLY A 54 -1.43 3.12 22.60
CA GLY A 54 -1.85 1.72 22.61
C GLY A 54 -0.75 0.74 23.02
N SER A 55 -1.16 -0.44 23.49
CA SER A 55 -0.29 -1.60 23.70
C SER A 55 0.03 -2.25 22.36
N TYR A 56 1.32 -2.24 21.95
CA TYR A 56 1.71 -2.88 20.69
C TYR A 56 1.38 -4.39 20.66
N PRO A 57 1.61 -5.21 21.70
CA PRO A 57 1.20 -6.61 21.70
C PRO A 57 -0.29 -6.81 21.42
N ALA A 58 -1.16 -5.97 22.01
CA ALA A 58 -2.60 -6.03 21.77
C ALA A 58 -2.97 -5.62 20.33
N MET A 59 -2.36 -4.53 19.80
CA MET A 59 -2.56 -4.14 18.41
C MET A 59 -2.05 -5.20 17.42
N ARG A 60 -0.91 -5.82 17.73
CA ARG A 60 -0.34 -6.92 16.95
C ARG A 60 -1.30 -8.12 16.88
N SER A 61 -1.94 -8.47 18.01
CA SER A 61 -2.96 -9.52 18.07
C SER A 61 -4.16 -9.19 17.18
N CYS A 62 -4.63 -7.92 17.17
CA CYS A 62 -5.69 -7.48 16.25
C CYS A 62 -5.31 -7.68 14.77
N LEU A 63 -4.07 -7.38 14.39
CA LEU A 63 -3.57 -7.59 13.01
C LEU A 63 -3.44 -9.07 12.67
N GLN A 64 -2.90 -9.88 13.59
CA GLN A 64 -2.75 -11.32 13.40
C GLN A 64 -4.09 -12.02 13.19
N SER A 65 -5.15 -11.59 13.89
CA SER A 65 -6.50 -12.15 13.69
C SER A 65 -7.02 -11.93 12.26
N LYS A 66 -6.44 -10.99 11.51
CA LYS A 66 -6.79 -10.68 10.11
C LYS A 66 -5.79 -11.24 9.09
N GLU A 67 -4.78 -12.00 9.54
CA GLU A 67 -3.75 -12.55 8.64
C GLU A 67 -4.34 -13.42 7.50
N PRO A 68 -5.33 -14.32 7.73
CA PRO A 68 -5.95 -15.10 6.65
C PRO A 68 -6.61 -14.19 5.60
N LEU A 69 -7.29 -13.14 6.04
CA LEU A 69 -7.92 -12.14 5.18
C LEU A 69 -6.87 -11.40 4.34
N ILE A 70 -5.78 -10.96 4.95
CA ILE A 70 -4.67 -10.27 4.27
C ILE A 70 -4.06 -11.17 3.20
N ARG A 71 -3.82 -12.46 3.52
CA ARG A 71 -3.31 -13.45 2.55
C ARG A 71 -4.25 -13.63 1.36
N ALA A 72 -5.55 -13.74 1.59
CA ALA A 72 -6.55 -13.86 0.54
C ALA A 72 -6.60 -12.62 -0.38
N ILE A 73 -6.46 -11.41 0.20
CA ILE A 73 -6.37 -10.16 -0.56
C ILE A 73 -5.12 -10.15 -1.44
N ILE A 74 -3.96 -10.51 -0.90
CA ILE A 74 -2.69 -10.58 -1.64
C ILE A 74 -2.79 -11.59 -2.78
N GLN A 75 -3.39 -12.76 -2.54
CA GLN A 75 -3.61 -13.78 -3.57
C GLN A 75 -4.53 -13.26 -4.69
N CYS A 76 -5.63 -12.59 -4.35
CA CYS A 76 -6.52 -11.95 -5.32
C CYS A 76 -5.76 -10.93 -6.19
N GLN A 77 -4.97 -10.05 -5.58
CA GLN A 77 -4.16 -9.07 -6.31
C GLN A 77 -3.13 -9.75 -7.24
N SER A 78 -2.50 -10.82 -6.79
CA SER A 78 -1.55 -11.58 -7.60
C SER A 78 -2.21 -12.21 -8.83
N GLN A 79 -3.46 -12.65 -8.71
CA GLN A 79 -4.24 -13.19 -9.83
C GLN A 79 -4.64 -12.08 -10.81
N GLU A 80 -5.14 -10.94 -10.31
CA GLU A 80 -5.51 -9.78 -11.13
C GLU A 80 -4.28 -9.20 -11.91
N LEU A 81 -3.07 -9.39 -11.38
CA LEU A 81 -1.81 -8.92 -11.96
C LEU A 81 -0.99 -10.04 -12.63
N ALA A 82 -1.59 -11.19 -12.94
CA ALA A 82 -0.89 -12.34 -13.50
C ALA A 82 -0.17 -12.04 -14.84
N GLY A 83 -0.66 -11.06 -15.62
CA GLY A 83 -0.04 -10.62 -16.87
C GLY A 83 1.06 -9.57 -16.73
N ALA A 84 1.43 -9.17 -15.51
CA ALA A 84 2.39 -8.08 -15.29
C ALA A 84 3.85 -8.47 -15.64
N CYS A 85 4.19 -9.75 -15.59
CA CYS A 85 5.48 -10.27 -16.05
C CYS A 85 5.37 -10.89 -17.46
N ALA A 86 6.46 -10.92 -18.21
CA ALA A 86 6.53 -11.53 -19.53
C ALA A 86 6.71 -13.04 -19.44
N ARG A 87 5.97 -13.81 -20.26
CA ARG A 87 6.13 -15.27 -20.35
C ARG A 87 7.32 -15.69 -21.21
N GLY A 88 7.85 -14.78 -22.01
CA GLY A 88 9.02 -14.91 -22.87
C GLY A 88 9.93 -13.70 -22.75
N PRO A 89 10.74 -13.34 -23.76
CA PRO A 89 11.54 -12.13 -23.75
C PRO A 89 10.67 -10.90 -23.44
N GLY A 90 11.01 -10.16 -22.38
CA GLY A 90 10.24 -9.00 -21.94
C GLY A 90 10.46 -7.78 -22.85
N GLY A 91 9.41 -7.02 -23.12
CA GLY A 91 9.48 -5.71 -23.75
C GLY A 91 9.98 -4.63 -22.81
N LYS A 92 9.72 -3.36 -23.16
CA LYS A 92 9.97 -2.20 -22.28
C LYS A 92 8.66 -1.82 -21.57
N VAL A 93 8.76 -1.50 -20.29
CA VAL A 93 7.64 -1.06 -19.45
C VAL A 93 8.02 0.23 -18.71
N PRO A 94 7.05 1.07 -18.34
CA PRO A 94 7.32 2.25 -17.54
C PRO A 94 7.90 1.86 -16.18
N LYS A 95 8.98 2.52 -15.79
CA LYS A 95 9.53 2.38 -14.43
C LYS A 95 8.51 2.90 -13.41
N ARG A 96 8.24 2.10 -12.40
CA ARG A 96 7.33 2.46 -11.30
C ARG A 96 8.10 2.87 -10.08
N TYR A 97 7.55 3.83 -9.36
CA TYR A 97 8.10 4.36 -8.13
C TYR A 97 7.17 4.01 -6.97
N PRO A 98 7.65 3.31 -5.92
CA PRO A 98 6.81 2.94 -4.77
C PRO A 98 6.12 4.14 -4.11
N GLU A 99 6.75 5.31 -4.19
CA GLU A 99 6.25 6.55 -3.60
C GLU A 99 4.94 7.03 -4.25
N THR A 100 4.80 6.88 -5.58
CA THR A 100 3.57 7.28 -6.29
C THR A 100 2.41 6.35 -5.96
N LEU A 101 2.65 5.04 -5.89
CA LEU A 101 1.66 4.06 -5.45
C LEU A 101 1.23 4.32 -4.00
N LYS A 102 2.20 4.61 -3.12
CA LYS A 102 1.92 4.98 -1.74
C LYS A 102 1.05 6.23 -1.64
N LEU A 103 1.34 7.26 -2.45
CA LEU A 103 0.53 8.47 -2.51
C LEU A 103 -0.90 8.15 -2.95
N ALA A 104 -1.07 7.37 -4.02
CA ALA A 104 -2.39 6.95 -4.50
C ALA A 104 -3.18 6.17 -3.44
N ALA A 105 -2.52 5.27 -2.69
CA ALA A 105 -3.14 4.52 -1.61
C ALA A 105 -3.60 5.45 -0.46
N TYR A 106 -2.79 6.42 -0.06
CA TYR A 106 -3.19 7.39 0.96
C TYR A 106 -4.30 8.32 0.48
N THR A 107 -4.34 8.67 -0.79
CA THR A 107 -5.45 9.44 -1.37
C THR A 107 -6.76 8.66 -1.25
N GLU A 108 -6.76 7.36 -1.58
CA GLU A 108 -7.96 6.52 -1.43
C GLU A 108 -8.39 6.39 0.05
N ILE A 109 -7.45 6.20 0.98
CA ILE A 109 -7.77 6.18 2.42
C ILE A 109 -8.41 7.50 2.86
N ASN A 110 -7.85 8.64 2.45
CA ASN A 110 -8.40 9.95 2.76
C ASN A 110 -9.82 10.13 2.19
N ASN A 111 -10.06 9.65 0.96
CA ASN A 111 -11.39 9.69 0.34
C ASN A 111 -12.41 8.86 1.12
N ILE A 112 -12.01 7.67 1.59
CA ILE A 112 -12.85 6.81 2.43
C ILE A 112 -13.21 7.54 3.74
N LEU A 113 -12.23 8.14 4.41
CA LEU A 113 -12.45 8.86 5.67
C LEU A 113 -13.27 10.14 5.48
N ALA A 114 -13.08 10.86 4.35
CA ALA A 114 -13.87 12.03 4.02
C ALA A 114 -15.34 11.64 3.78
N LYS A 115 -15.61 10.59 3.00
CA LYS A 115 -16.96 10.05 2.77
C LYS A 115 -17.62 9.56 4.07
N SER A 116 -16.83 9.07 5.00
CA SER A 116 -17.27 8.63 6.33
C SER A 116 -17.48 9.82 7.31
N GLY A 117 -17.12 11.05 6.92
CA GLY A 117 -17.22 12.23 7.76
C GLY A 117 -16.28 12.22 8.97
N VAL A 118 -15.16 11.47 8.92
CA VAL A 118 -14.22 11.30 10.06
C VAL A 118 -12.79 11.73 9.73
N GLN A 119 -12.57 12.37 8.58
CA GLN A 119 -11.22 12.70 8.10
C GLN A 119 -10.43 13.60 9.07
N ALA A 120 -11.09 14.62 9.61
CA ALA A 120 -10.43 15.58 10.52
C ALA A 120 -9.99 14.89 11.82
N GLU A 121 -10.88 14.11 12.42
CA GLU A 121 -10.61 13.40 13.68
C GLU A 121 -9.57 12.27 13.49
N ALA A 122 -9.52 11.64 12.31
CA ALA A 122 -8.56 10.58 12.00
C ALA A 122 -7.15 11.09 11.66
N LYS A 123 -6.92 12.41 11.55
CA LYS A 123 -5.66 12.99 11.06
C LYS A 123 -4.42 12.55 11.85
N GLY A 124 -4.50 12.52 13.18
CA GLY A 124 -3.39 12.07 14.03
C GLY A 124 -3.07 10.60 13.84
N PHE A 125 -4.10 9.76 13.77
CA PHE A 125 -3.97 8.33 13.51
C PHE A 125 -3.35 8.07 12.13
N LEU A 126 -3.80 8.77 11.09
CA LEU A 126 -3.23 8.67 9.74
C LEU A 126 -1.75 9.07 9.71
N ALA A 127 -1.35 10.10 10.44
CA ALA A 127 0.04 10.53 10.49
C ALA A 127 0.95 9.46 11.11
N ALA A 128 0.52 8.83 12.21
CA ALA A 128 1.24 7.71 12.81
C ALA A 128 1.24 6.47 11.89
N GLY A 129 0.13 6.15 11.27
CA GLY A 129 0.00 5.08 10.29
C GLY A 129 0.95 5.26 9.09
N LYS A 130 1.13 6.50 8.60
CA LYS A 130 2.12 6.84 7.56
C LYS A 130 3.55 6.56 8.01
N LYS A 131 3.92 6.95 9.23
CA LYS A 131 5.25 6.68 9.79
C LYS A 131 5.49 5.19 9.95
N PHE A 132 4.53 4.48 10.52
CA PHE A 132 4.59 3.02 10.72
C PHE A 132 4.74 2.28 9.40
N SER A 133 3.88 2.51 8.42
CA SER A 133 3.96 1.87 7.11
C SER A 133 5.27 2.19 6.37
N SER A 134 5.76 3.42 6.48
CA SER A 134 7.05 3.82 5.88
C SER A 134 8.23 3.10 6.54
N CYS A 135 8.18 2.89 7.85
CA CYS A 135 9.19 2.11 8.59
C CYS A 135 9.16 0.64 8.13
N ILE A 136 7.98 0.02 8.05
CA ILE A 136 7.83 -1.37 7.57
C ILE A 136 8.39 -1.52 6.16
N MET A 137 8.03 -0.61 5.23
CA MET A 137 8.54 -0.67 3.86
C MET A 137 10.07 -0.58 3.81
N LYS A 138 10.69 0.33 4.57
CA LYS A 138 12.16 0.44 4.66
C LYS A 138 12.80 -0.82 5.27
N CYS A 139 12.17 -1.43 6.27
CA CYS A 139 12.63 -2.69 6.85
C CYS A 139 12.58 -3.82 5.82
N MET A 140 11.47 -3.96 5.11
CA MET A 140 11.29 -4.97 4.07
C MET A 140 12.28 -4.78 2.90
N GLU A 141 12.54 -3.52 2.50
CA GLU A 141 13.55 -3.21 1.47
C GLU A 141 14.96 -3.70 1.88
N ARG A 142 15.34 -3.52 3.14
CA ARG A 142 16.62 -4.02 3.68
C ARG A 142 16.67 -5.54 3.75
N GLY A 143 15.55 -6.17 4.09
CA GLY A 143 15.41 -7.62 4.24
C GLY A 143 15.27 -8.41 2.92
N GLY A 144 15.46 -7.79 1.76
CA GLY A 144 15.37 -8.45 0.44
C GLY A 144 14.27 -7.91 -0.48
N GLY A 145 13.45 -6.96 -0.03
CA GLY A 145 12.37 -6.33 -0.81
C GLY A 145 12.83 -5.49 -2.01
N ASN A 146 14.15 -5.32 -2.20
CA ASN A 146 14.76 -4.71 -3.38
C ASN A 146 14.92 -5.69 -4.56
N CYS A 147 14.19 -6.80 -4.56
CA CYS A 147 14.32 -7.86 -5.54
C CYS A 147 14.23 -7.32 -6.98
N LEU A 148 13.21 -6.55 -7.31
CA LEU A 148 13.05 -5.95 -8.64
C LEU A 148 14.20 -4.98 -9.00
N LYS A 149 14.72 -4.23 -8.04
CA LYS A 149 15.89 -3.37 -8.28
C LYS A 149 17.13 -4.19 -8.61
N LYS A 150 17.34 -5.32 -7.93
CA LYS A 150 18.46 -6.24 -8.21
C LYS A 150 18.35 -6.89 -9.58
N LEU A 151 17.14 -7.22 -10.03
CA LEU A 151 16.88 -7.77 -11.36
C LEU A 151 16.99 -6.72 -12.48
N ASN A 152 17.04 -5.43 -12.13
CA ASN A 152 17.06 -4.32 -13.08
C ASN A 152 15.95 -4.41 -14.14
N CYS A 153 14.75 -4.78 -13.72
CA CYS A 153 13.58 -4.89 -14.57
C CYS A 153 12.33 -4.41 -13.83
N GLY A 154 11.22 -4.24 -14.54
CA GLY A 154 9.95 -3.81 -14.01
C GLY A 154 8.81 -4.73 -14.42
N LEU A 155 7.64 -4.49 -13.83
CA LEU A 155 6.40 -5.18 -14.19
C LEU A 155 5.51 -4.27 -15.04
N ALA A 156 4.78 -4.83 -15.98
CA ALA A 156 3.76 -4.13 -16.76
C ALA A 156 2.50 -3.89 -15.90
N LEU A 157 2.65 -2.97 -14.93
CA LEU A 157 1.58 -2.65 -14.00
C LEU A 157 0.66 -1.57 -14.58
N PRO A 158 -0.66 -1.63 -14.33
CA PRO A 158 -1.57 -0.54 -14.65
C PRO A 158 -1.23 0.73 -13.85
N PRO A 159 -1.84 1.89 -14.16
CA PRO A 159 -1.67 3.12 -13.38
C PRO A 159 -1.93 2.91 -11.89
N ASP A 160 -1.27 3.72 -11.03
CA ASP A 160 -1.31 3.53 -9.57
C ASP A 160 -2.72 3.64 -8.98
N ASN A 161 -3.56 4.52 -9.52
CA ASN A 161 -4.97 4.61 -9.14
C ASN A 161 -5.74 3.32 -9.47
N VAL A 162 -5.46 2.68 -10.60
CA VAL A 162 -6.08 1.40 -11.00
C VAL A 162 -5.58 0.27 -10.09
N LEU A 163 -4.29 0.26 -9.74
CA LEU A 163 -3.74 -0.70 -8.76
C LEU A 163 -4.43 -0.58 -7.41
N VAL A 164 -4.62 0.65 -6.91
CA VAL A 164 -5.31 0.91 -5.64
C VAL A 164 -6.77 0.48 -5.70
N GLN A 165 -7.49 0.76 -6.80
CA GLN A 165 -8.87 0.30 -6.96
C GLN A 165 -8.97 -1.22 -7.07
N THR A 166 -8.00 -1.88 -7.72
CA THR A 166 -7.92 -3.34 -7.77
C THR A 166 -7.69 -3.91 -6.37
N ALA A 167 -6.78 -3.31 -5.60
CA ALA A 167 -6.55 -3.69 -4.21
C ALA A 167 -7.82 -3.55 -3.35
N LYS A 168 -8.56 -2.44 -3.51
CA LYS A 168 -9.82 -2.20 -2.81
C LYS A 168 -10.88 -3.24 -3.20
N ARG A 169 -11.06 -3.53 -4.49
CA ARG A 169 -11.98 -4.60 -4.94
C ARG A 169 -11.61 -5.96 -4.37
N CYS A 170 -10.33 -6.34 -4.40
CA CYS A 170 -9.85 -7.57 -3.79
C CYS A 170 -10.12 -7.60 -2.29
N ALA A 171 -9.92 -6.49 -1.58
CA ALA A 171 -10.19 -6.37 -0.16
C ALA A 171 -11.68 -6.61 0.15
N ILE A 172 -12.58 -5.92 -0.54
CA ILE A 172 -14.03 -6.04 -0.34
C ILE A 172 -14.52 -7.46 -0.70
N ARG A 173 -14.06 -8.00 -1.84
CA ARG A 173 -14.42 -9.36 -2.30
C ARG A 173 -14.03 -10.46 -1.31
N ASN A 174 -12.91 -10.27 -0.60
CA ASN A 174 -12.43 -11.22 0.41
C ASN A 174 -12.93 -10.91 1.82
N GLY A 175 -13.90 -10.01 1.99
CA GLY A 175 -14.56 -9.77 3.26
C GLY A 175 -14.01 -8.61 4.09
N LEU A 176 -13.05 -7.81 3.58
CA LEU A 176 -12.70 -6.53 4.18
C LEU A 176 -13.76 -5.48 3.81
N ASN A 177 -14.96 -5.69 4.29
CA ASN A 177 -16.11 -4.82 4.14
C ASN A 177 -16.24 -3.83 5.32
N THR A 178 -17.22 -2.94 5.28
CA THR A 178 -17.45 -1.95 6.33
C THR A 178 -17.51 -2.57 7.74
N PRO A 179 -18.29 -3.63 8.03
CA PRO A 179 -18.29 -4.28 9.34
C PRO A 179 -16.92 -4.80 9.78
N ALA A 180 -16.17 -5.41 8.87
CA ALA A 180 -14.84 -5.96 9.18
C ALA A 180 -13.84 -4.85 9.54
N VAL A 181 -13.88 -3.71 8.84
CA VAL A 181 -13.03 -2.54 9.14
C VAL A 181 -13.44 -1.90 10.47
N GLN A 182 -14.74 -1.78 10.73
CA GLN A 182 -15.23 -1.27 12.01
C GLN A 182 -14.84 -2.18 13.18
N GLN A 183 -14.88 -3.50 12.99
CA GLN A 183 -14.43 -4.47 14.00
C GLN A 183 -12.94 -4.34 14.27
N LEU A 184 -12.11 -4.22 13.21
CA LEU A 184 -10.67 -4.00 13.36
C LEU A 184 -10.39 -2.68 14.10
N CYS A 185 -11.10 -1.61 13.75
CA CYS A 185 -11.01 -0.33 14.42
C CYS A 185 -11.34 -0.45 15.92
N LYS A 186 -12.42 -1.14 16.28
CA LYS A 186 -12.80 -1.39 17.69
C LYS A 186 -11.74 -2.20 18.42
N CYS A 187 -11.13 -3.22 17.76
CA CYS A 187 -10.02 -3.97 18.32
C CYS A 187 -8.83 -3.06 18.65
N MET A 188 -8.45 -2.17 17.71
CA MET A 188 -7.37 -1.21 17.92
C MET A 188 -7.70 -0.21 19.04
N ALA A 189 -8.95 0.25 19.14
CA ALA A 189 -9.42 1.09 20.24
C ALA A 189 -9.29 0.36 21.60
N GLY A 190 -9.70 -0.91 21.66
CA GLY A 190 -9.51 -1.78 22.82
C GLY A 190 -8.06 -2.05 23.18
N ALA A 191 -7.15 -2.02 22.20
CA ALA A 191 -5.70 -2.07 22.41
C ALA A 191 -5.12 -0.76 22.97
N GLY A 192 -5.95 0.27 23.22
CA GLY A 192 -5.57 1.53 23.84
C GLY A 192 -5.22 2.66 22.86
N VAL A 193 -5.46 2.49 21.55
CA VAL A 193 -5.26 3.59 20.59
C VAL A 193 -6.25 4.71 20.88
N ARG A 194 -5.70 5.88 21.29
CA ARG A 194 -6.52 6.99 21.76
C ARG A 194 -7.30 7.65 20.62
N GLY A 195 -8.54 8.03 20.92
CA GLY A 195 -9.37 8.88 20.05
C GLY A 195 -9.97 8.19 18.83
N ILE A 196 -9.72 6.88 18.58
CA ILE A 196 -10.32 6.22 17.42
C ILE A 196 -11.68 5.54 17.72
N ALA A 197 -11.99 5.24 18.97
CA ALA A 197 -13.22 4.52 19.35
C ALA A 197 -14.50 5.19 18.80
N PRO A 198 -14.71 6.52 18.90
CA PRO A 198 -15.88 7.19 18.36
C PRO A 198 -15.98 7.15 16.83
N LEU A 199 -14.85 6.92 16.15
CA LEU A 199 -14.77 6.92 14.69
C LEU A 199 -15.18 5.57 14.11
N CYS A 200 -15.01 4.48 14.88
CA CYS A 200 -15.08 3.11 14.37
C CYS A 200 -16.45 2.78 13.75
N SER A 201 -17.56 3.23 14.34
CA SER A 201 -18.90 2.97 13.80
C SER A 201 -19.25 3.82 12.58
N ARG A 202 -18.50 4.91 12.34
CA ARG A 202 -18.74 5.86 11.24
C ARG A 202 -17.98 5.51 9.97
N ILE A 203 -16.90 4.71 10.07
CA ILE A 203 -16.07 4.34 8.92
C ILE A 203 -16.88 3.46 7.96
N GLN A 204 -16.90 3.85 6.67
CA GLN A 204 -17.55 3.13 5.58
C GLN A 204 -16.57 3.02 4.41
N ILE A 205 -16.38 1.80 3.86
CA ILE A 205 -15.41 1.54 2.77
C ILE A 205 -16.05 1.12 1.44
N SER A 206 -17.33 0.89 1.45
CA SER A 206 -18.15 0.54 0.27
C SER A 206 -19.13 1.65 -0.07
#